data_205470f0c2cd67b74ebd6e160d821fd7
#
_entry.id   205470f0c2cd67b74ebd6e160d821fd7
#
_cell.length_a   1.000
_cell.length_b   1.000
_cell.length_c   1.000
_cell.angle_alpha   90.00
_cell.angle_beta   90.00
_cell.angle_gamma   90.00
#
_symmetry.space_group_name_H-M   'P 1'
#
loop_
_entity.id
_entity.type
_entity.pdbx_description
1 polymer ?
#
loop_
_entity_poly.entity_id
_entity_poly.type
_entity_poly.pdbx_seq_one_letter_code
_entity_poly.pdbx_strand_id
1 'polypeptide(L)'
;MNTMGLDLSLTSTGVSIGGSTHSIRVDTRGVERLKEIRDSIINTAVEHHIEVVAIEGYSYASRMSQSHSLGELGGVVRLALFEHSIPFVVIPPTSRAKFATGKGNAGKPEVMSSVSAKTGIIWSGGDGGDRCDAWVLEQMLLVKLGRSHYDWSKEQLDALNKVEWTGLPNV
;
A
#
# COMPACT_ATOMS: atom_id res chain seq x y z
N MET A 1 -5.58 -2.20 -17.04
CA MET A 1 -5.55 -2.82 -15.69
C MET A 1 -5.49 -1.70 -14.68
N ASN A 2 -6.53 -1.58 -13.85
CA ASN A 2 -6.61 -0.57 -12.79
C ASN A 2 -5.98 -1.13 -11.52
N THR A 3 -5.09 -0.36 -10.92
CA THR A 3 -4.30 -0.77 -9.76
C THR A 3 -4.64 0.03 -8.52
N MET A 4 -4.47 -0.56 -7.34
CA MET A 4 -4.62 0.12 -6.07
C MET A 4 -3.43 -0.20 -5.16
N GLY A 5 -2.91 0.80 -4.46
CA GLY A 5 -1.96 0.65 -3.35
C GLY A 5 -2.65 0.89 -2.02
N LEU A 6 -2.38 0.04 -1.02
CA LEU A 6 -2.97 0.11 0.32
C LEU A 6 -1.89 0.07 1.42
N ASP A 7 -1.81 1.13 2.21
CA ASP A 7 -1.10 1.15 3.50
C ASP A 7 -2.13 1.01 4.63
N LEU A 8 -2.30 -0.22 5.14
CA LEU A 8 -3.36 -0.54 6.11
C LEU A 8 -3.05 0.02 7.49
N SER A 9 -4.00 0.74 8.07
CA SER A 9 -3.94 1.27 9.43
C SER A 9 -5.34 1.32 10.04
N LEU A 10 -5.43 1.12 11.36
CA LEU A 10 -6.68 1.25 12.12
C LEU A 10 -7.12 2.70 12.31
N THR A 11 -6.23 3.66 12.10
CA THR A 11 -6.50 5.09 12.30
C THR A 11 -6.61 5.86 10.99
N SER A 12 -5.84 5.48 9.99
CA SER A 12 -5.77 6.18 8.70
C SER A 12 -5.19 5.24 7.65
N THR A 13 -6.03 4.44 7.00
CA THR A 13 -5.60 3.60 5.88
C THR A 13 -5.34 4.46 4.65
N GLY A 14 -4.10 4.47 4.15
CA GLY A 14 -3.73 5.14 2.91
C GLY A 14 -4.19 4.34 1.69
N VAL A 15 -4.73 5.03 0.70
CA VAL A 15 -5.19 4.47 -0.58
C VAL A 15 -4.60 5.26 -1.73
N SER A 16 -4.11 4.56 -2.77
CA SER A 16 -3.65 5.16 -4.02
C SER A 16 -4.28 4.45 -5.21
N ILE A 17 -4.83 5.22 -6.15
CA ILE A 17 -5.45 4.73 -7.39
C ILE A 17 -5.11 5.69 -8.53
N GLY A 18 -4.45 5.18 -9.57
CA GLY A 18 -4.03 6.01 -10.71
C GLY A 18 -3.15 7.19 -10.32
N GLY A 19 -2.37 7.06 -9.24
CA GLY A 19 -1.53 8.11 -8.68
C GLY A 19 -2.25 9.12 -7.79
N SER A 20 -3.58 9.13 -7.73
CA SER A 20 -4.36 9.94 -6.79
C SER A 20 -4.46 9.24 -5.44
N THR A 21 -4.37 10.00 -4.34
CA THR A 21 -4.34 9.41 -2.99
C THR A 21 -5.39 10.02 -2.07
N HIS A 22 -5.94 9.17 -1.19
CA HIS A 22 -6.80 9.58 -0.09
C HIS A 22 -6.59 8.69 1.13
N SER A 23 -7.27 8.99 2.23
CA SER A 23 -7.24 8.17 3.45
C SER A 23 -8.65 7.73 3.83
N ILE A 24 -8.77 6.46 4.24
CA ILE A 24 -9.96 5.93 4.89
C ILE A 24 -9.79 6.10 6.39
N ARG A 25 -10.72 6.81 7.04
CA ARG A 25 -10.78 7.00 8.49
C ARG A 25 -12.17 6.63 8.99
N VAL A 26 -12.21 5.91 10.09
CA VAL A 26 -13.46 5.50 10.74
C VAL A 26 -13.37 5.76 12.24
N ASP A 27 -14.48 6.14 12.87
CA ASP A 27 -14.52 6.50 14.30
C ASP A 27 -14.96 5.34 15.19
N THR A 28 -15.35 4.19 14.61
CA THR A 28 -15.75 2.98 15.31
C THR A 28 -14.57 2.26 15.96
N ARG A 29 -14.83 1.22 16.72
CA ARG A 29 -13.82 0.43 17.46
C ARG A 29 -14.03 -1.07 17.27
N GLY A 30 -13.01 -1.86 17.64
CA GLY A 30 -13.08 -3.32 17.62
C GLY A 30 -13.44 -3.87 16.23
N VAL A 31 -14.29 -4.88 16.20
CA VAL A 31 -14.71 -5.58 14.96
C VAL A 31 -15.49 -4.68 14.00
N GLU A 32 -16.27 -3.73 14.53
CA GLU A 32 -17.00 -2.76 13.72
C GLU A 32 -16.04 -1.89 12.90
N ARG A 33 -14.94 -1.43 13.50
CA ARG A 33 -13.87 -0.70 12.79
C ARG A 33 -13.27 -1.54 11.66
N LEU A 34 -12.96 -2.81 11.92
CA LEU A 34 -12.42 -3.72 10.92
C LEU A 34 -13.38 -3.87 9.73
N LYS A 35 -14.68 -4.01 10.03
CA LYS A 35 -15.75 -4.10 9.03
C LYS A 35 -15.82 -2.83 8.19
N GLU A 36 -15.87 -1.65 8.81
CA GLU A 36 -16.01 -0.39 8.09
C GLU A 36 -14.81 -0.08 7.19
N ILE A 37 -13.58 -0.33 7.67
CA ILE A 37 -12.37 -0.16 6.85
C ILE A 37 -12.41 -1.13 5.67
N ARG A 38 -12.68 -2.41 5.91
CA ARG A 38 -12.80 -3.43 4.87
C ARG A 38 -13.84 -3.04 3.82
N ASP A 39 -15.05 -2.67 4.25
CA ASP A 39 -16.16 -2.32 3.34
C ASP A 39 -15.80 -1.08 2.51
N SER A 40 -15.17 -0.08 3.12
CA SER A 40 -14.70 1.12 2.40
C SER A 40 -13.67 0.75 1.33
N ILE A 41 -12.70 -0.13 1.64
CA ILE A 41 -11.71 -0.59 0.68
C ILE A 41 -12.38 -1.33 -0.49
N ILE A 42 -13.28 -2.27 -0.20
CA ILE A 42 -13.95 -3.07 -1.23
C ILE A 42 -14.85 -2.19 -2.09
N ASN A 43 -15.65 -1.29 -1.49
CA ASN A 43 -16.49 -0.35 -2.23
C ASN A 43 -15.65 0.51 -3.19
N THR A 44 -14.52 1.05 -2.70
CA THR A 44 -13.59 1.81 -3.53
C THR A 44 -13.01 0.94 -4.66
N ALA A 45 -12.63 -0.30 -4.37
CA ALA A 45 -12.09 -1.20 -5.39
C ALA A 45 -13.11 -1.54 -6.48
N VAL A 46 -14.37 -1.77 -6.10
CA VAL A 46 -15.47 -2.04 -7.05
C VAL A 46 -15.80 -0.80 -7.87
N GLU A 47 -15.93 0.37 -7.24
CA GLU A 47 -16.25 1.63 -7.90
C GLU A 47 -15.21 2.01 -8.97
N HIS A 48 -13.94 1.80 -8.65
CA HIS A 48 -12.82 2.10 -9.56
C HIS A 48 -12.41 0.92 -10.46
N HIS A 49 -13.17 -0.17 -10.47
CA HIS A 49 -12.89 -1.37 -11.26
C HIS A 49 -11.45 -1.87 -11.07
N ILE A 50 -11.00 -1.95 -9.81
CA ILE A 50 -9.64 -2.39 -9.48
C ILE A 50 -9.46 -3.86 -9.83
N GLU A 51 -8.41 -4.15 -10.59
CA GLU A 51 -8.09 -5.50 -11.07
C GLU A 51 -6.96 -6.15 -10.27
N VAL A 52 -6.15 -5.35 -9.54
CA VAL A 52 -5.09 -5.86 -8.66
C VAL A 52 -4.70 -4.84 -7.60
N VAL A 53 -4.36 -5.34 -6.41
CA VAL A 53 -4.04 -4.53 -5.23
C VAL A 53 -2.63 -4.84 -4.71
N ALA A 54 -1.84 -3.80 -4.39
CA ALA A 54 -0.61 -3.92 -3.61
C ALA A 54 -0.89 -3.53 -2.16
N ILE A 55 -0.61 -4.41 -1.20
CA ILE A 55 -0.85 -4.18 0.23
C ILE A 55 0.48 -4.19 0.97
N GLU A 56 0.71 -3.25 1.90
CA GLU A 56 1.87 -3.34 2.78
C GLU A 56 1.76 -4.54 3.72
N GLY A 57 2.83 -5.32 3.79
CA GLY A 57 2.95 -6.43 4.72
C GLY A 57 3.27 -5.96 6.13
N TYR A 58 3.23 -6.90 7.09
CA TYR A 58 3.54 -6.58 8.48
C TYR A 58 5.06 -6.47 8.71
N SER A 59 5.47 -5.50 9.54
CA SER A 59 6.82 -5.46 10.09
C SER A 59 6.92 -6.39 11.30
N TYR A 60 7.85 -7.34 11.28
CA TYR A 60 8.17 -8.16 12.45
C TYR A 60 8.71 -7.36 13.65
N ALA A 61 9.09 -6.10 13.42
CA ALA A 61 9.65 -5.20 14.45
C ALA A 61 8.58 -4.35 15.17
N SER A 62 7.31 -4.41 14.76
CA SER A 62 6.25 -3.65 15.43
C SER A 62 5.95 -4.25 16.83
N ARG A 63 5.71 -3.38 17.82
CA ARG A 63 5.38 -3.78 19.20
C ARG A 63 4.20 -4.75 19.20
N MET A 64 4.32 -5.87 19.93
CA MET A 64 3.40 -7.01 19.89
C MET A 64 1.90 -6.67 19.89
N SER A 65 1.45 -5.67 20.66
CA SER A 65 0.03 -5.31 20.74
C SER A 65 -0.53 -4.63 19.48
N GLN A 66 0.29 -3.85 18.77
CA GLN A 66 -0.14 -3.19 17.52
C GLN A 66 -0.07 -4.15 16.33
N SER A 67 0.85 -5.14 16.36
CA SER A 67 0.95 -6.13 15.30
C SER A 67 -0.24 -7.09 15.24
N HIS A 68 -0.84 -7.42 16.37
CA HIS A 68 -2.04 -8.28 16.43
C HIS A 68 -3.24 -7.60 15.73
N SER A 69 -3.57 -6.37 16.11
CA SER A 69 -4.72 -5.65 15.54
C SER A 69 -4.53 -5.29 14.05
N LEU A 70 -3.29 -5.01 13.64
CA LEU A 70 -2.97 -4.86 12.21
C LEU A 70 -3.10 -6.21 11.48
N GLY A 71 -2.69 -7.31 12.12
CA GLY A 71 -2.86 -8.67 11.60
C GLY A 71 -4.32 -9.02 11.35
N GLU A 72 -5.21 -8.67 12.29
CA GLU A 72 -6.66 -8.83 12.14
C GLU A 72 -7.19 -8.03 10.95
N LEU A 73 -6.84 -6.74 10.85
CA LEU A 73 -7.27 -5.88 9.74
C LEU A 73 -6.80 -6.45 8.39
N GLY A 74 -5.53 -6.80 8.27
CA GLY A 74 -5.02 -7.36 7.03
C GLY A 74 -5.60 -8.72 6.69
N GLY A 75 -5.93 -9.55 7.68
CA GLY A 75 -6.65 -10.82 7.46
C GLY A 75 -8.02 -10.58 6.85
N VAL A 76 -8.78 -9.67 7.45
CA VAL A 76 -10.15 -9.31 7.01
C VAL A 76 -10.14 -8.67 5.61
N VAL A 77 -9.20 -7.77 5.32
CA VAL A 77 -9.08 -7.12 4.00
C VAL A 77 -8.68 -8.12 2.92
N ARG A 78 -7.68 -8.97 3.18
CA ARG A 78 -7.24 -10.00 2.21
C ARG A 78 -8.32 -11.03 1.92
N LEU A 79 -9.07 -11.45 2.95
CA LEU A 79 -10.22 -12.34 2.78
C LEU A 79 -11.29 -11.69 1.88
N ALA A 80 -11.64 -10.43 2.14
CA ALA A 80 -12.63 -9.72 1.34
C ALA A 80 -12.19 -9.53 -0.13
N LEU A 81 -10.94 -9.19 -0.38
CA LEU A 81 -10.40 -9.13 -1.75
C LEU A 81 -10.50 -10.49 -2.45
N PHE A 82 -10.16 -11.57 -1.77
CA PHE A 82 -10.29 -12.93 -2.29
C PHE A 82 -11.75 -13.27 -2.63
N GLU A 83 -12.71 -12.97 -1.73
CA GLU A 83 -14.14 -13.19 -1.95
C GLU A 83 -14.70 -12.41 -3.15
N HIS A 84 -14.11 -11.24 -3.44
CA HIS A 84 -14.46 -10.43 -4.62
C HIS A 84 -13.64 -10.75 -5.86
N SER A 85 -12.81 -11.80 -5.82
CA SER A 85 -11.93 -12.21 -6.92
C SER A 85 -10.97 -11.10 -7.37
N ILE A 86 -10.53 -10.24 -6.44
CA ILE A 86 -9.55 -9.18 -6.68
C ILE A 86 -8.17 -9.70 -6.25
N PRO A 87 -7.26 -9.97 -7.19
CA PRO A 87 -5.89 -10.38 -6.89
C PRO A 87 -5.15 -9.35 -6.07
N PHE A 88 -4.26 -9.79 -5.18
CA PHE A 88 -3.42 -8.88 -4.41
C PHE A 88 -2.01 -9.42 -4.21
N VAL A 89 -1.08 -8.50 -3.98
CA VAL A 89 0.31 -8.78 -3.64
C VAL A 89 0.64 -8.13 -2.30
N VAL A 90 1.35 -8.85 -1.43
CA VAL A 90 1.82 -8.31 -0.15
C VAL A 90 3.29 -7.88 -0.29
N ILE A 91 3.55 -6.60 -0.07
CA ILE A 91 4.87 -5.99 -0.22
C ILE A 91 5.49 -5.74 1.16
N PRO A 92 6.70 -6.27 1.45
CA PRO A 92 7.38 -6.01 2.71
C PRO A 92 7.68 -4.51 2.91
N PRO A 93 7.53 -3.95 4.12
CA PRO A 93 7.83 -2.54 4.41
C PRO A 93 9.25 -2.13 4.02
N THR A 94 10.22 -3.02 4.21
CA THR A 94 11.62 -2.80 3.80
C THR A 94 11.78 -2.70 2.28
N SER A 95 11.00 -3.45 1.52
CA SER A 95 11.00 -3.37 0.05
C SER A 95 10.35 -2.07 -0.42
N ARG A 96 9.23 -1.64 0.19
CA ARG A 96 8.61 -0.35 -0.09
C ARG A 96 9.57 0.81 0.19
N ALA A 97 10.21 0.83 1.38
CA ALA A 97 11.17 1.87 1.73
C ALA A 97 12.37 1.90 0.77
N LYS A 98 12.91 0.73 0.41
CA LYS A 98 14.01 0.62 -0.56
C LYS A 98 13.60 1.10 -1.95
N PHE A 99 12.41 0.78 -2.41
CA PHE A 99 11.90 1.26 -3.69
C PHE A 99 11.76 2.78 -3.72
N ALA A 100 11.26 3.39 -2.65
CA ALA A 100 11.11 4.84 -2.55
C ALA A 100 12.44 5.60 -2.50
N THR A 101 13.46 5.07 -1.78
CA THR A 101 14.66 5.82 -1.37
C THR A 101 15.98 5.20 -1.79
N GLY A 102 16.00 3.96 -2.24
CA GLY A 102 17.20 3.13 -2.39
C GLY A 102 17.65 2.42 -1.10
N LYS A 103 17.03 2.72 0.07
CA LYS A 103 17.41 2.21 1.39
C LYS A 103 16.22 1.54 2.09
N GLY A 104 16.38 0.28 2.49
CA GLY A 104 15.31 -0.51 3.11
C GLY A 104 14.96 -0.13 4.55
N ASN A 105 15.78 0.67 5.21
CA ASN A 105 15.57 1.15 6.59
C ASN A 105 15.15 2.63 6.65
N ALA A 106 14.79 3.25 5.52
CA ALA A 106 14.34 4.62 5.48
C ALA A 106 13.03 4.81 6.27
N GLY A 107 12.97 5.85 7.08
CA GLY A 107 11.76 6.23 7.82
C GLY A 107 10.76 7.01 6.96
N LYS A 108 9.52 7.17 7.46
CA LYS A 108 8.46 7.91 6.74
C LYS A 108 8.88 9.29 6.23
N PRO A 109 9.57 10.17 7.00
CA PRO A 109 10.00 11.47 6.49
C PRO A 109 10.97 11.37 5.30
N GLU A 110 11.89 10.39 5.32
CA GLU A 110 12.84 10.17 4.22
C GLU A 110 12.13 9.66 2.96
N VAL A 111 11.17 8.75 3.13
CA VAL A 111 10.30 8.25 2.02
C VAL A 111 9.53 9.41 1.40
N MET A 112 8.82 10.20 2.20
CA MET A 112 8.04 11.35 1.73
C MET A 112 8.94 12.35 0.97
N SER A 113 10.10 12.68 1.52
CA SER A 113 11.05 13.61 0.88
C SER A 113 11.56 13.09 -0.46
N SER A 114 11.93 11.79 -0.52
CA SER A 114 12.42 11.16 -1.75
C SER A 114 11.34 11.13 -2.84
N VAL A 115 10.11 10.76 -2.48
CA VAL A 115 8.98 10.73 -3.42
C VAL A 115 8.63 12.14 -3.88
N SER A 116 8.60 13.14 -2.97
CA SER A 116 8.36 14.54 -3.34
C SER A 116 9.41 15.07 -4.31
N ALA A 117 10.68 14.78 -4.08
CA ALA A 117 11.77 15.19 -4.96
C ALA A 117 11.65 14.60 -6.37
N LYS A 118 11.14 13.37 -6.48
CA LYS A 118 10.94 12.69 -7.76
C LYS A 118 9.70 13.18 -8.52
N THR A 119 8.62 13.45 -7.81
CA THR A 119 7.28 13.62 -8.41
C THR A 119 6.73 15.03 -8.34
N GLY A 120 7.28 15.88 -7.46
CA GLY A 120 6.72 17.19 -7.13
C GLY A 120 5.47 17.12 -6.22
N ILE A 121 5.01 15.93 -5.82
CA ILE A 121 3.85 15.77 -4.94
C ILE A 121 4.25 16.20 -3.53
N ILE A 122 3.42 17.04 -2.89
CA ILE A 122 3.61 17.48 -1.51
C ILE A 122 2.70 16.65 -0.60
N TRP A 123 3.32 15.92 0.32
CA TRP A 123 2.63 15.08 1.30
C TRP A 123 2.38 15.91 2.57
N SER A 124 1.18 16.46 2.70
CA SER A 124 0.79 17.32 3.83
C SER A 124 -0.29 16.65 4.69
N GLY A 125 -0.46 17.17 5.94
CA GLY A 125 -1.43 16.63 6.89
C GLY A 125 -0.89 15.42 7.68
N GLY A 126 -1.62 15.03 8.72
CA GLY A 126 -1.23 13.94 9.62
C GLY A 126 -1.24 12.55 8.97
N ASP A 127 -1.89 12.42 7.82
CA ASP A 127 -2.00 11.20 7.00
C ASP A 127 -1.12 11.22 5.74
N GLY A 128 -0.34 12.28 5.54
CA GLY A 128 0.53 12.41 4.37
C GLY A 128 1.49 11.24 4.20
N GLY A 129 2.00 10.68 5.31
CA GLY A 129 2.87 9.51 5.30
C GLY A 129 2.16 8.25 4.82
N ASP A 130 0.94 7.99 5.29
CA ASP A 130 0.17 6.79 4.92
C ASP A 130 -0.24 6.85 3.44
N ARG A 131 -0.63 8.04 2.96
CA ARG A 131 -0.93 8.27 1.54
C ARG A 131 0.30 8.12 0.64
N CYS A 132 1.46 8.61 1.09
CA CYS A 132 2.72 8.43 0.37
C CYS A 132 3.10 6.96 0.29
N ASP A 133 2.99 6.22 1.38
CA ASP A 133 3.30 4.79 1.43
C ASP A 133 2.38 4.00 0.50
N ALA A 134 1.07 4.28 0.48
CA ALA A 134 0.12 3.70 -0.45
C ALA A 134 0.45 4.02 -1.92
N TRP A 135 0.87 5.25 -2.20
CA TRP A 135 1.32 5.65 -3.54
C TRP A 135 2.55 4.85 -3.98
N VAL A 136 3.53 4.69 -3.10
CA VAL A 136 4.74 3.90 -3.40
C VAL A 136 4.38 2.45 -3.71
N LEU A 137 3.46 1.83 -2.95
CA LEU A 137 2.98 0.47 -3.19
C LEU A 137 2.33 0.32 -4.58
N GLU A 138 1.51 1.28 -4.98
CA GLU A 138 0.93 1.30 -6.33
C GLU A 138 2.01 1.45 -7.41
N GLN A 139 3.03 2.32 -7.20
CA GLN A 139 4.13 2.47 -8.17
C GLN A 139 4.96 1.19 -8.31
N MET A 140 5.23 0.46 -7.22
CA MET A 140 5.90 -0.84 -7.29
C MET A 140 5.11 -1.84 -8.15
N LEU A 141 3.79 -1.85 -8.02
CA LEU A 141 2.91 -2.68 -8.83
C LEU A 141 2.93 -2.25 -10.30
N LEU A 142 2.84 -0.95 -10.57
CA LEU A 142 2.91 -0.39 -11.92
C LEU A 142 4.25 -0.69 -12.62
N VAL A 143 5.38 -0.61 -11.89
CA VAL A 143 6.69 -1.01 -12.43
C VAL A 143 6.70 -2.49 -12.77
N LYS A 144 6.18 -3.35 -11.88
CA LYS A 144 6.11 -4.80 -12.13
C LYS A 144 5.26 -5.16 -13.35
N LEU A 145 4.22 -4.36 -13.62
CA LEU A 145 3.33 -4.50 -14.79
C LEU A 145 3.86 -3.81 -16.05
N GLY A 146 5.06 -3.18 -16.01
CA GLY A 146 5.63 -2.44 -17.14
C GLY A 146 4.88 -1.15 -17.49
N ARG A 147 4.19 -0.52 -16.53
CA ARG A 147 3.28 0.62 -16.72
C ARG A 147 3.66 1.86 -15.91
N SER A 148 4.86 1.89 -15.32
CA SER A 148 5.36 3.07 -14.62
C SER A 148 5.66 4.22 -15.57
N HIS A 149 5.31 5.44 -15.15
CA HIS A 149 5.63 6.68 -15.84
C HIS A 149 6.87 7.40 -15.28
N TYR A 150 7.49 6.81 -14.23
CA TYR A 150 8.66 7.38 -13.56
C TYR A 150 9.89 6.53 -13.83
N ASP A 151 11.04 7.18 -13.91
CA ASP A 151 12.34 6.52 -13.98
C ASP A 151 12.80 6.15 -12.57
N TRP A 152 13.14 4.88 -12.36
CA TRP A 152 13.61 4.35 -11.10
C TRP A 152 15.06 3.90 -11.22
N SER A 153 15.90 4.19 -10.22
CA SER A 153 17.28 3.73 -10.21
C SER A 153 17.37 2.21 -10.07
N LYS A 154 18.52 1.64 -10.40
CA LYS A 154 18.76 0.20 -10.24
C LYS A 154 18.55 -0.25 -8.80
N GLU A 155 19.04 0.53 -7.83
CA GLU A 155 18.91 0.25 -6.38
C GLU A 155 17.43 0.24 -5.94
N GLN A 156 16.61 1.12 -6.51
CA GLN A 156 15.17 1.16 -6.26
C GLN A 156 14.47 -0.05 -6.90
N LEU A 157 14.81 -0.39 -8.15
CA LEU A 157 14.24 -1.54 -8.85
C LEU A 157 14.62 -2.88 -8.20
N ASP A 158 15.81 -2.99 -7.60
CA ASP A 158 16.24 -4.17 -6.84
C ASP A 158 15.32 -4.50 -5.66
N ALA A 159 14.51 -3.54 -5.18
CA ALA A 159 13.51 -3.80 -4.14
C ALA A 159 12.43 -4.79 -4.58
N LEU A 160 12.11 -4.83 -5.87
CA LEU A 160 11.10 -5.70 -6.45
C LEU A 160 11.50 -7.19 -6.39
N ASN A 161 12.81 -7.49 -6.36
CA ASN A 161 13.34 -8.86 -6.31
C ASN A 161 13.02 -9.58 -4.99
N LYS A 162 12.65 -8.85 -3.94
CA LYS A 162 12.28 -9.39 -2.61
C LYS A 162 10.78 -9.53 -2.41
N VAL A 163 9.99 -9.24 -3.42
CA VAL A 163 8.53 -9.34 -3.38
C VAL A 163 8.09 -10.63 -4.08
N GLU A 164 7.21 -11.37 -3.42
CA GLU A 164 6.55 -12.53 -4.01
C GLU A 164 5.36 -12.07 -4.86
N TRP A 165 5.51 -12.11 -6.18
CA TRP A 165 4.51 -11.64 -7.15
C TRP A 165 3.48 -12.70 -7.58
N THR A 166 3.30 -13.73 -6.77
CA THR A 166 2.43 -14.90 -7.10
C THR A 166 0.93 -14.56 -7.21
N GLY A 167 0.51 -13.43 -6.65
CA GLY A 167 -0.89 -12.99 -6.72
C GLY A 167 -1.25 -12.21 -7.98
N LEU A 168 -0.30 -11.97 -8.89
CA LEU A 168 -0.60 -11.22 -10.12
C LEU A 168 -1.30 -12.11 -11.15
N PRO A 169 -2.29 -11.56 -11.89
CA PRO A 169 -2.79 -12.23 -13.07
C PRO A 169 -1.64 -12.41 -14.08
N ASN A 170 -1.62 -13.55 -14.77
CA ASN A 170 -0.66 -13.80 -15.84
C ASN A 170 -0.79 -12.70 -16.90
N VAL A 171 0.22 -11.84 -17.00
CA VAL A 171 0.34 -10.80 -18.03
C VAL A 171 1.26 -11.33 -19.12
#